data_6536050391a0b7837c948c108f602600
#
_entry.id   6536050391a0b7837c948c108f602600
#
_cell.length_a   1.000
_cell.length_b   1.000
_cell.length_c   1.000
_cell.angle_alpha   90.00
_cell.angle_beta   90.00
_cell.angle_gamma   90.00
#
_symmetry.space_group_name_H-M   'P 1'
#
loop_
_entity.id
_entity.type
_entity.pdbx_description
1 polymer ?
#
loop_
_entity_poly.entity_id
_entity_poly.type
_entity_poly.pdbx_seq_one_letter_code
_entity_poly.pdbx_strand_id
1 'polypeptide(L)'
;MKFAEHLGAHITPEWRKQYINYEEMKALLYAAIEQAPAVEAIGPHVLERYFSKFDETFFHYCDKELAKINTFYSEKLAEAMRRYATLTSELSGVQTVVDEVKSGGHKGPYNGRIIHKKPVPARKIRELKLAFSEFYLSLILLQNYQNLNFTGFRKILKKHDKLLNVEVGSKWRAEHVEGALFHIHKDIDRLIGETEAVFTRDLEHGDRQRAMKRLRVPPLGEQLSPWITFKVGLFSGAFVVLLVAVVLSGAYNNDRSDWRVLCRLYRGPFLMIQFFFLMGINVYGWRSSGVNHVLIFELDPRNHLSEQHIIEMASIFGIVWTLSVLGFLYSDNLGVSPFVQPVLLYAGLMAFLFNPTKTLRHEARFWALRVMGRIFCAPFFYVGFADFWLADQLNSLQTVFLDLQYFVCFYTKNSSWTRVTDAEVCILHEHSMRPFVACLPAWFRFAQCLRRYRDTKEIFPHLANASKYATSFFVVIFSYLHLAYANRYQTTTQNPYFYLWVVASVVSSCFAYTWDVKLDWGLLEVRKGENKFLREEIVYSSP
;
A
#
# COMPACT_ATOMS: atom_id res chain seq x y z
N MET A 1 -1.28 10.00 29.71
CA MET A 1 -2.03 10.07 28.44
C MET A 1 -3.52 10.15 28.78
N LYS A 2 -4.23 11.13 28.25
CA LYS A 2 -5.68 11.24 28.49
C LYS A 2 -6.37 10.13 27.70
N PHE A 3 -7.41 9.50 28.27
CA PHE A 3 -8.08 8.35 27.62
C PHE A 3 -8.64 8.69 26.23
N ALA A 4 -9.11 9.89 26.01
CA ALA A 4 -9.57 10.36 24.71
C ALA A 4 -8.49 10.28 23.61
N GLU A 5 -7.26 10.66 23.94
CA GLU A 5 -6.10 10.53 23.01
C GLU A 5 -5.78 9.06 22.75
N HIS A 6 -5.84 8.23 23.79
CA HIS A 6 -5.66 6.79 23.66
C HIS A 6 -6.76 6.15 22.80
N LEU A 7 -8.02 6.53 23.04
CA LEU A 7 -9.15 6.05 22.23
C LEU A 7 -8.95 6.46 20.76
N GLY A 8 -8.68 7.74 20.49
CA GLY A 8 -8.48 8.26 19.13
C GLY A 8 -7.33 7.59 18.37
N ALA A 9 -6.28 7.13 19.09
CA ALA A 9 -5.13 6.47 18.49
C ALA A 9 -5.35 4.97 18.19
N HIS A 10 -6.34 4.32 18.82
CA HIS A 10 -6.53 2.86 18.74
C HIS A 10 -7.87 2.42 18.13
N ILE A 11 -8.75 3.36 17.78
CA ILE A 11 -9.99 3.04 17.07
C ILE A 11 -9.70 2.55 15.66
N THR A 12 -10.52 1.64 15.18
CA THR A 12 -10.55 1.27 13.76
C THR A 12 -11.17 2.42 12.97
N PRO A 13 -10.46 3.03 12.00
CA PRO A 13 -10.93 4.25 11.33
C PRO A 13 -12.31 4.12 10.69
N GLU A 14 -12.58 2.98 10.03
CA GLU A 14 -13.85 2.69 9.36
C GLU A 14 -15.03 2.60 10.34
N TRP A 15 -14.76 2.23 11.60
CA TRP A 15 -15.77 2.07 12.64
C TRP A 15 -15.87 3.25 13.58
N ARG A 16 -15.18 4.35 13.28
CA ARG A 16 -15.04 5.52 14.17
C ARG A 16 -16.38 6.01 14.75
N LYS A 17 -17.43 6.06 13.94
CA LYS A 17 -18.77 6.49 14.36
C LYS A 17 -19.50 5.51 15.27
N GLN A 18 -19.04 4.25 15.29
CA GLN A 18 -19.65 3.19 16.07
C GLN A 18 -19.04 3.05 17.48
N TYR A 19 -17.89 3.66 17.71
CA TYR A 19 -17.32 3.72 19.05
C TYR A 19 -18.10 4.67 19.96
N ILE A 20 -17.90 4.50 21.28
CA ILE A 20 -18.46 5.40 22.30
C ILE A 20 -18.05 6.85 22.04
N ASN A 21 -18.99 7.76 22.04
CA ASN A 21 -18.71 9.21 21.89
C ASN A 21 -18.25 9.81 23.21
N TYR A 22 -17.04 9.42 23.63
CA TYR A 22 -16.46 9.78 24.93
C TYR A 22 -16.30 11.28 25.13
N GLU A 23 -15.93 12.06 24.09
CA GLU A 23 -15.71 13.50 24.19
C GLU A 23 -17.04 14.25 24.37
N GLU A 24 -18.09 13.84 23.68
CA GLU A 24 -19.43 14.45 23.85
C GLU A 24 -19.99 14.16 25.24
N MET A 25 -19.91 12.91 25.71
CA MET A 25 -20.31 12.56 27.07
C MET A 25 -19.54 13.35 28.13
N LYS A 26 -18.26 13.58 27.90
CA LYS A 26 -17.41 14.38 28.77
C LYS A 26 -17.82 15.87 28.70
N ALA A 27 -18.13 16.39 27.53
CA ALA A 27 -18.61 17.75 27.36
C ALA A 27 -19.95 17.99 28.10
N LEU A 28 -20.88 17.02 28.00
CA LEU A 28 -22.15 17.05 28.77
C LEU A 28 -21.91 17.14 30.29
N LEU A 29 -20.99 16.34 30.81
CA LEU A 29 -20.65 16.36 32.25
C LEU A 29 -20.07 17.71 32.68
N TYR A 30 -19.18 18.30 31.91
CA TYR A 30 -18.59 19.59 32.26
C TYR A 30 -19.61 20.74 32.13
N ALA A 31 -20.46 20.72 31.07
CA ALA A 31 -21.52 21.71 30.89
C ALA A 31 -22.52 21.69 32.05
N ALA A 32 -22.87 20.49 32.54
CA ALA A 32 -23.77 20.38 33.70
C ALA A 32 -23.18 21.00 34.99
N ILE A 33 -21.87 20.85 35.19
CA ILE A 33 -21.17 21.44 36.35
C ILE A 33 -21.07 22.96 36.20
N GLU A 34 -20.76 23.45 35.01
CA GLU A 34 -20.59 24.88 34.74
C GLU A 34 -21.94 25.64 34.84
N GLN A 35 -23.02 24.97 34.44
CA GLN A 35 -24.38 25.54 34.50
C GLN A 35 -25.09 25.26 35.82
N ALA A 36 -24.44 24.55 36.75
CA ALA A 36 -25.04 24.28 38.05
C ALA A 36 -25.32 25.58 38.83
N PRO A 37 -26.49 25.73 39.45
CA PRO A 37 -26.81 26.91 40.26
C PRO A 37 -25.84 27.04 41.44
N ALA A 38 -25.42 28.26 41.76
CA ALA A 38 -24.52 28.50 42.89
C ALA A 38 -25.21 28.13 44.22
N VAL A 39 -24.53 27.29 45.01
CA VAL A 39 -25.04 26.72 46.27
C VAL A 39 -25.46 27.81 47.27
N GLU A 40 -24.80 28.97 47.21
CA GLU A 40 -25.04 30.11 48.09
C GLU A 40 -26.37 30.90 47.81
N ALA A 41 -26.92 30.73 46.60
CA ALA A 41 -28.12 31.47 46.16
C ALA A 41 -29.39 30.64 46.24
N ILE A 42 -29.32 29.32 46.29
CA ILE A 42 -30.46 28.43 46.14
C ILE A 42 -30.28 27.22 47.08
N GLY A 43 -31.29 26.87 47.87
CA GLY A 43 -31.22 25.79 48.86
C GLY A 43 -30.83 24.44 48.27
N PRO A 44 -30.26 23.52 49.09
CA PRO A 44 -29.68 22.23 48.64
C PRO A 44 -30.63 21.34 47.82
N HIS A 45 -31.92 21.41 48.06
CA HIS A 45 -32.94 20.66 47.33
C HIS A 45 -33.06 21.02 45.83
N VAL A 46 -32.74 22.26 45.46
CA VAL A 46 -32.82 22.67 44.05
C VAL A 46 -31.62 22.13 43.28
N LEU A 47 -30.46 22.12 43.91
CA LEU A 47 -29.25 21.54 43.32
C LEU A 47 -29.40 20.02 43.14
N GLU A 48 -29.93 19.33 44.14
CA GLU A 48 -30.21 17.89 44.05
C GLU A 48 -31.21 17.57 42.93
N ARG A 49 -32.27 18.35 42.79
CA ARG A 49 -33.23 18.21 41.70
C ARG A 49 -32.61 18.51 40.31
N TYR A 50 -31.70 19.46 40.23
CA TYR A 50 -30.98 19.79 39.00
C TYR A 50 -30.11 18.59 38.56
N PHE A 51 -29.29 18.03 39.46
CA PHE A 51 -28.44 16.88 39.13
C PHE A 51 -29.25 15.60 38.88
N SER A 52 -30.38 15.38 39.59
CA SER A 52 -31.26 14.26 39.29
C SER A 52 -31.82 14.32 37.85
N LYS A 53 -32.25 15.50 37.41
CA LYS A 53 -32.70 15.68 36.02
C LYS A 53 -31.58 15.56 35.01
N PHE A 54 -30.39 16.01 35.36
CA PHE A 54 -29.19 15.79 34.52
C PHE A 54 -28.84 14.30 34.42
N ASP A 55 -28.85 13.57 35.52
CA ASP A 55 -28.56 12.13 35.55
C ASP A 55 -29.52 11.36 34.64
N GLU A 56 -30.81 11.68 34.68
CA GLU A 56 -31.79 11.07 33.77
C GLU A 56 -31.44 11.30 32.29
N THR A 57 -31.05 12.51 31.92
CA THR A 57 -30.64 12.84 30.55
C THR A 57 -29.31 12.17 30.17
N PHE A 58 -28.34 12.14 31.08
CA PHE A 58 -27.03 11.55 30.87
C PHE A 58 -27.10 10.03 30.72
N PHE A 59 -27.87 9.34 31.57
CA PHE A 59 -28.05 7.90 31.47
C PHE A 59 -28.87 7.50 30.24
N HIS A 60 -29.85 8.31 29.85
CA HIS A 60 -30.53 8.09 28.56
C HIS A 60 -29.57 8.18 27.37
N TYR A 61 -28.60 9.12 27.39
CA TYR A 61 -27.55 9.18 26.38
C TYR A 61 -26.62 7.93 26.47
N CYS A 62 -26.27 7.46 27.66
CA CYS A 62 -25.52 6.23 27.86
C CYS A 62 -26.24 5.02 27.28
N ASP A 63 -27.56 4.90 27.46
CA ASP A 63 -28.38 3.82 26.89
C ASP A 63 -28.35 3.83 25.36
N LYS A 64 -28.47 5.01 24.76
CA LYS A 64 -28.37 5.16 23.30
C LYS A 64 -27.01 4.73 22.76
N GLU A 65 -25.93 5.14 23.40
CA GLU A 65 -24.57 4.73 23.03
C GLU A 65 -24.36 3.23 23.22
N LEU A 66 -24.88 2.65 24.33
CA LEU A 66 -24.79 1.22 24.59
C LEU A 66 -25.57 0.40 23.56
N ALA A 67 -26.77 0.82 23.19
CA ALA A 67 -27.58 0.18 22.15
C ALA A 67 -26.87 0.20 20.79
N LYS A 68 -26.28 1.34 20.40
CA LYS A 68 -25.48 1.48 19.19
C LYS A 68 -24.31 0.49 19.16
N ILE A 69 -23.57 0.41 20.26
CA ILE A 69 -22.39 -0.46 20.39
C ILE A 69 -22.80 -1.94 20.34
N ASN A 70 -23.86 -2.33 21.04
CA ASN A 70 -24.37 -3.70 21.03
C ASN A 70 -24.84 -4.14 19.65
N THR A 71 -25.58 -3.28 18.95
CA THR A 71 -26.08 -3.57 17.59
C THR A 71 -24.92 -3.81 16.63
N PHE A 72 -23.99 -2.86 16.56
CA PHE A 72 -22.83 -2.98 15.67
C PHE A 72 -21.97 -4.21 16.00
N TYR A 73 -21.73 -4.49 17.29
CA TYR A 73 -20.98 -5.65 17.73
C TYR A 73 -21.65 -6.96 17.28
N SER A 74 -22.96 -7.08 17.48
CA SER A 74 -23.73 -8.27 17.12
C SER A 74 -23.74 -8.51 15.61
N GLU A 75 -23.87 -7.45 14.81
CA GLU A 75 -23.78 -7.52 13.36
C GLU A 75 -22.40 -8.03 12.90
N LYS A 76 -21.33 -7.45 13.44
CA LYS A 76 -19.96 -7.84 13.09
C LYS A 76 -19.60 -9.24 13.58
N LEU A 77 -20.09 -9.67 14.73
CA LEU A 77 -19.91 -11.03 15.21
C LEU A 77 -20.62 -12.05 14.31
N ALA A 78 -21.85 -11.76 13.89
CA ALA A 78 -22.60 -12.62 12.97
C ALA A 78 -21.94 -12.70 11.58
N GLU A 79 -21.37 -11.60 11.09
CA GLU A 79 -20.56 -11.57 9.86
C GLU A 79 -19.31 -12.45 10.02
N ALA A 80 -18.58 -12.33 11.12
CA ALA A 80 -17.41 -13.12 11.43
C ALA A 80 -17.71 -14.62 11.48
N MET A 81 -18.80 -15.03 12.14
CA MET A 81 -19.22 -16.44 12.21
C MET A 81 -19.51 -17.02 10.82
N ARG A 82 -20.22 -16.28 9.97
CA ARG A 82 -20.50 -16.70 8.59
C ARG A 82 -19.22 -16.83 7.77
N ARG A 83 -18.31 -15.85 7.87
CA ARG A 83 -17.03 -15.87 7.15
C ARG A 83 -16.15 -17.04 7.60
N TYR A 84 -16.11 -17.34 8.90
CA TYR A 84 -15.42 -18.51 9.44
C TYR A 84 -15.96 -19.83 8.87
N ALA A 85 -17.27 -20.01 8.85
CA ALA A 85 -17.91 -21.19 8.28
C ALA A 85 -17.60 -21.35 6.77
N THR A 86 -17.58 -20.26 6.02
CA THR A 86 -17.20 -20.27 4.59
C THR A 86 -15.74 -20.68 4.40
N LEU A 87 -14.81 -20.07 5.14
CA LEU A 87 -13.36 -20.35 5.04
C LEU A 87 -13.03 -21.79 5.43
N THR A 88 -13.66 -22.32 6.48
CA THR A 88 -13.48 -23.73 6.89
C THR A 88 -14.07 -24.72 5.88
N SER A 89 -15.20 -24.40 5.27
CA SER A 89 -15.78 -25.20 4.20
C SER A 89 -14.89 -25.21 2.94
N GLU A 90 -14.34 -24.07 2.53
CA GLU A 90 -13.41 -24.01 1.41
C GLU A 90 -12.11 -24.77 1.69
N LEU A 91 -11.60 -24.69 2.92
CA LEU A 91 -10.41 -25.42 3.35
C LEU A 91 -10.64 -26.93 3.32
N SER A 92 -11.76 -27.42 3.84
CA SER A 92 -12.11 -28.84 3.80
C SER A 92 -12.25 -29.37 2.37
N GLY A 93 -12.83 -28.59 1.47
CA GLY A 93 -12.91 -28.92 0.04
C GLY A 93 -11.53 -29.04 -0.64
N VAL A 94 -10.55 -28.23 -0.20
CA VAL A 94 -9.15 -28.32 -0.68
C VAL A 94 -8.47 -29.55 -0.11
N GLN A 95 -8.67 -29.89 1.16
CA GLN A 95 -8.07 -31.04 1.81
C GLN A 95 -8.55 -32.37 1.21
N THR A 96 -9.84 -32.52 0.95
CA THR A 96 -10.39 -33.73 0.31
C THR A 96 -9.74 -33.99 -1.05
N VAL A 97 -9.50 -32.96 -1.86
CA VAL A 97 -8.83 -33.07 -3.14
C VAL A 97 -7.34 -33.47 -2.98
N VAL A 98 -6.67 -32.95 -1.96
CA VAL A 98 -5.24 -33.30 -1.67
C VAL A 98 -5.12 -34.75 -1.21
N ASP A 99 -6.02 -35.21 -0.36
CA ASP A 99 -5.98 -36.58 0.18
C ASP A 99 -6.37 -37.62 -0.88
N GLU A 100 -7.33 -37.32 -1.75
CA GLU A 100 -7.65 -38.15 -2.92
C GLU A 100 -6.49 -38.27 -3.92
N VAL A 101 -5.70 -37.21 -4.09
CA VAL A 101 -4.48 -37.24 -4.92
C VAL A 101 -3.38 -38.09 -4.27
N LYS A 102 -3.24 -38.07 -2.96
CA LYS A 102 -2.27 -38.87 -2.21
C LYS A 102 -2.66 -40.36 -2.13
N SER A 103 -3.95 -40.66 -1.99
CA SER A 103 -4.44 -42.04 -1.88
C SER A 103 -4.57 -42.75 -3.24
N GLY A 104 -4.57 -42.03 -4.37
CA GLY A 104 -4.66 -42.58 -5.72
C GLY A 104 -3.38 -43.30 -6.24
N GLY A 105 -2.39 -43.56 -5.40
CA GLY A 105 -1.12 -44.21 -5.74
C GLY A 105 -1.14 -45.73 -5.83
N HIS A 106 -2.27 -46.43 -5.69
CA HIS A 106 -2.37 -47.87 -5.88
C HIS A 106 -2.95 -48.22 -7.27
N LYS A 107 -2.10 -48.73 -8.12
CA LYS A 107 -2.41 -49.28 -9.43
C LYS A 107 -3.31 -50.52 -9.28
N GLY A 108 -4.55 -50.39 -9.74
CA GLY A 108 -5.38 -51.54 -10.15
C GLY A 108 -5.62 -51.46 -11.67
N PRO A 109 -5.49 -52.54 -12.43
CA PRO A 109 -5.72 -52.50 -13.87
C PRO A 109 -7.19 -52.67 -14.16
N TYR A 110 -7.81 -51.73 -14.85
CA TYR A 110 -8.83 -51.90 -15.90
C TYR A 110 -9.68 -50.62 -16.20
N ASN A 111 -9.63 -50.27 -17.47
CA ASN A 111 -10.62 -49.57 -18.30
C ASN A 111 -11.19 -48.19 -17.92
N GLY A 112 -10.87 -47.20 -18.75
CA GLY A 112 -11.82 -46.27 -19.28
C GLY A 112 -11.94 -44.91 -18.55
N ARG A 113 -11.39 -43.87 -19.16
CA ARG A 113 -11.45 -42.45 -18.85
C ARG A 113 -10.59 -42.04 -17.65
N ILE A 114 -9.37 -41.70 -17.97
CA ILE A 114 -8.47 -40.92 -17.07
C ILE A 114 -9.13 -39.54 -16.89
N ILE A 115 -9.90 -39.39 -15.80
CA ILE A 115 -10.24 -38.07 -15.29
C ILE A 115 -8.94 -37.54 -14.69
N HIS A 116 -8.23 -36.69 -15.41
CA HIS A 116 -7.10 -35.92 -14.88
C HIS A 116 -7.64 -35.00 -13.77
N LYS A 117 -7.74 -35.50 -12.54
CA LYS A 117 -7.94 -34.67 -11.35
C LYS A 117 -6.73 -33.75 -11.27
N LYS A 118 -6.94 -32.47 -11.60
CA LYS A 118 -5.90 -31.44 -11.51
C LYS A 118 -5.40 -31.36 -10.08
N PRO A 119 -4.07 -31.37 -9.84
CA PRO A 119 -3.52 -31.12 -8.50
C PRO A 119 -4.05 -29.77 -8.01
N VAL A 120 -4.39 -29.68 -6.71
CA VAL A 120 -4.84 -28.43 -6.10
C VAL A 120 -3.76 -27.38 -6.36
N PRO A 121 -4.06 -26.30 -7.06
CA PRO A 121 -3.05 -25.30 -7.38
C PRO A 121 -2.50 -24.74 -6.07
N ALA A 122 -1.19 -24.70 -5.89
CA ALA A 122 -0.50 -24.06 -4.78
C ALA A 122 -0.99 -22.62 -4.54
N ARG A 123 -1.57 -22.01 -5.58
CA ARG A 123 -2.32 -20.77 -5.58
C ARG A 123 -3.50 -20.76 -4.61
N LYS A 124 -4.37 -21.79 -4.64
CA LYS A 124 -5.57 -21.81 -3.80
C LYS A 124 -5.24 -21.91 -2.30
N ILE A 125 -4.18 -22.66 -1.96
CA ILE A 125 -3.66 -22.71 -0.58
C ILE A 125 -3.12 -21.34 -0.15
N ARG A 126 -2.46 -20.61 -1.05
CA ARG A 126 -1.94 -19.28 -0.75
C ARG A 126 -3.07 -18.26 -0.57
N GLU A 127 -4.09 -18.30 -1.41
CA GLU A 127 -5.30 -17.47 -1.30
C GLU A 127 -6.03 -17.75 0.02
N LEU A 128 -6.18 -19.02 0.42
CA LEU A 128 -6.75 -19.37 1.71
C LEU A 128 -5.91 -18.88 2.89
N LYS A 129 -4.59 -19.00 2.83
CA LYS A 129 -3.71 -18.45 3.88
C LYS A 129 -3.89 -16.93 4.03
N LEU A 130 -4.03 -16.22 2.94
CA LEU A 130 -4.28 -14.77 2.95
C LEU A 130 -5.65 -14.48 3.56
N ALA A 131 -6.70 -15.16 3.09
CA ALA A 131 -8.07 -14.97 3.57
C ALA A 131 -8.23 -15.27 5.07
N PHE A 132 -7.56 -16.32 5.59
CA PHE A 132 -7.51 -16.59 7.03
C PHE A 132 -6.75 -15.52 7.82
N SER A 133 -5.67 -14.96 7.25
CA SER A 133 -4.92 -13.88 7.91
C SER A 133 -5.73 -12.58 7.98
N GLU A 134 -6.47 -12.24 6.92
CA GLU A 134 -7.41 -11.10 6.92
C GLU A 134 -8.56 -11.32 7.92
N PHE A 135 -9.10 -12.53 7.96
CA PHE A 135 -10.14 -12.89 8.90
C PHE A 135 -9.66 -12.78 10.35
N TYR A 136 -8.47 -13.30 10.65
CA TYR A 136 -7.87 -13.18 11.98
C TYR A 136 -7.68 -11.72 12.39
N LEU A 137 -7.19 -10.88 11.48
CA LEU A 137 -7.07 -9.44 11.74
C LEU A 137 -8.44 -8.82 12.07
N SER A 138 -9.49 -9.17 11.33
CA SER A 138 -10.84 -8.65 11.59
C SER A 138 -11.36 -9.04 12.99
N LEU A 139 -11.03 -10.26 13.46
CA LEU A 139 -11.36 -10.70 14.82
C LEU A 139 -10.61 -9.90 15.89
N ILE A 140 -9.31 -9.66 15.69
CA ILE A 140 -8.50 -8.83 16.59
C ILE A 140 -9.02 -7.40 16.66
N LEU A 141 -9.42 -6.82 15.53
CA LEU A 141 -10.04 -5.48 15.50
C LEU A 141 -11.37 -5.46 16.26
N LEU A 142 -12.18 -6.50 16.14
CA LEU A 142 -13.45 -6.59 16.86
C LEU A 142 -13.25 -6.82 18.38
N GLN A 143 -12.24 -7.59 18.77
CA GLN A 143 -11.81 -7.72 20.17
C GLN A 143 -11.32 -6.38 20.75
N ASN A 144 -10.55 -5.64 19.98
CA ASN A 144 -10.11 -4.29 20.37
C ASN A 144 -11.28 -3.32 20.50
N TYR A 145 -12.26 -3.38 19.59
CA TYR A 145 -13.52 -2.63 19.67
C TYR A 145 -14.25 -2.88 21.00
N GLN A 146 -14.41 -4.15 21.38
CA GLN A 146 -15.01 -4.57 22.65
C GLN A 146 -14.29 -3.93 23.85
N ASN A 147 -12.96 -4.08 23.90
CA ASN A 147 -12.14 -3.60 25.01
C ASN A 147 -12.14 -2.07 25.15
N LEU A 148 -12.07 -1.34 24.03
CA LEU A 148 -12.04 0.11 24.03
C LEU A 148 -13.39 0.71 24.48
N ASN A 149 -14.50 0.17 23.99
CA ASN A 149 -15.83 0.65 24.38
C ASN A 149 -16.12 0.37 25.86
N PHE A 150 -15.81 -0.83 26.35
CA PHE A 150 -15.94 -1.15 27.78
C PHE A 150 -15.09 -0.22 28.64
N THR A 151 -13.84 0.01 28.26
CA THR A 151 -12.97 0.95 28.96
C THR A 151 -13.49 2.38 28.90
N GLY A 152 -14.10 2.78 27.80
CA GLY A 152 -14.74 4.08 27.61
C GLY A 152 -15.87 4.30 28.62
N PHE A 153 -16.81 3.36 28.70
CA PHE A 153 -17.89 3.43 29.70
C PHE A 153 -17.33 3.45 31.13
N ARG A 154 -16.42 2.55 31.47
CA ARG A 154 -15.79 2.54 32.79
C ARG A 154 -15.15 3.88 33.17
N LYS A 155 -14.50 4.54 32.22
CA LYS A 155 -13.82 5.82 32.48
C LYS A 155 -14.79 6.99 32.58
N ILE A 156 -15.81 7.05 31.73
CA ILE A 156 -16.77 8.16 31.75
C ILE A 156 -17.68 8.10 32.97
N LEU A 157 -18.17 6.91 33.33
CA LEU A 157 -19.03 6.71 34.50
C LEU A 157 -18.27 6.93 35.81
N LYS A 158 -17.02 6.47 35.91
CA LYS A 158 -16.14 6.83 37.04
C LYS A 158 -15.89 8.34 37.14
N LYS A 159 -15.84 9.02 36.00
CA LYS A 159 -15.68 10.49 35.98
C LYS A 159 -16.96 11.20 36.42
N HIS A 160 -18.13 10.71 36.01
CA HIS A 160 -19.43 11.15 36.45
C HIS A 160 -19.52 11.09 37.98
N ASP A 161 -19.29 9.89 38.55
CA ASP A 161 -19.36 9.68 40.00
C ASP A 161 -18.40 10.58 40.79
N LYS A 162 -17.17 10.75 40.25
CA LYS A 162 -16.18 11.63 40.88
C LYS A 162 -16.55 13.11 40.85
N LEU A 163 -17.16 13.57 39.77
CA LEU A 163 -17.49 14.99 39.60
C LEU A 163 -18.74 15.40 40.34
N LEU A 164 -19.73 14.50 40.44
CA LEU A 164 -21.00 14.74 41.14
C LEU A 164 -21.00 14.23 42.58
N ASN A 165 -19.89 13.57 42.99
CA ASN A 165 -19.74 12.94 44.31
C ASN A 165 -20.86 11.95 44.65
N VAL A 166 -21.20 11.07 43.67
CA VAL A 166 -22.24 10.02 43.76
C VAL A 166 -21.67 8.68 43.32
N GLU A 167 -22.40 7.59 43.52
CA GLU A 167 -22.04 6.23 43.10
C GLU A 167 -23.06 5.63 42.11
N VAL A 168 -23.86 6.47 41.47
CA VAL A 168 -24.94 6.03 40.56
C VAL A 168 -24.34 5.48 39.26
N GLY A 169 -23.27 6.08 38.76
CA GLY A 169 -22.63 5.66 37.52
C GLY A 169 -21.97 4.28 37.63
N SER A 170 -21.37 3.97 38.78
CA SER A 170 -20.79 2.61 39.02
C SER A 170 -21.87 1.53 39.11
N LYS A 171 -23.03 1.83 39.72
CA LYS A 171 -24.20 0.92 39.78
C LYS A 171 -24.77 0.71 38.38
N TRP A 172 -25.03 1.78 37.64
CA TRP A 172 -25.54 1.70 36.26
C TRP A 172 -24.59 0.88 35.35
N ARG A 173 -23.27 1.04 35.49
CA ARG A 173 -22.29 0.22 34.75
C ARG A 173 -22.46 -1.27 35.05
N ALA A 174 -22.56 -1.64 36.31
CA ALA A 174 -22.71 -3.05 36.75
C ALA A 174 -24.02 -3.67 36.21
N GLU A 175 -25.09 -2.91 36.18
CA GLU A 175 -26.40 -3.39 35.72
C GLU A 175 -26.49 -3.48 34.18
N HIS A 176 -25.97 -2.48 33.45
CA HIS A 176 -26.22 -2.34 32.01
C HIS A 176 -25.00 -2.72 31.15
N VAL A 177 -23.79 -2.31 31.53
CA VAL A 177 -22.59 -2.51 30.68
C VAL A 177 -21.96 -3.87 30.90
N GLU A 178 -21.84 -4.32 32.13
CA GLU A 178 -21.26 -5.63 32.46
C GLU A 178 -22.17 -6.79 32.03
N GLY A 179 -23.50 -6.55 31.95
CA GLY A 179 -24.48 -7.47 31.39
C GLY A 179 -24.68 -7.36 29.88
N ALA A 180 -24.03 -6.43 29.20
CA ALA A 180 -24.25 -6.17 27.78
C ALA A 180 -23.65 -7.25 26.88
N LEU A 181 -24.32 -7.53 25.76
CA LEU A 181 -23.93 -8.56 24.79
C LEU A 181 -22.48 -8.39 24.32
N PHE A 182 -22.07 -7.16 24.01
CA PHE A 182 -20.70 -6.89 23.53
C PHE A 182 -19.62 -7.21 24.59
N HIS A 183 -19.97 -7.34 25.88
CA HIS A 183 -19.01 -7.64 26.95
C HIS A 183 -19.03 -9.09 27.38
N ILE A 184 -20.22 -9.72 27.49
CA ILE A 184 -20.38 -11.10 28.00
C ILE A 184 -19.91 -12.15 26.99
N HIS A 185 -20.13 -11.92 25.68
CA HIS A 185 -19.83 -12.92 24.66
C HIS A 185 -18.32 -13.16 24.50
N LYS A 186 -17.90 -14.41 24.80
CA LYS A 186 -16.55 -14.93 24.57
C LYS A 186 -16.37 -15.55 23.16
N ASP A 187 -17.36 -15.37 22.28
CA ASP A 187 -17.35 -15.98 20.97
C ASP A 187 -16.19 -15.49 20.09
N ILE A 188 -15.75 -14.24 20.27
CA ILE A 188 -14.57 -13.73 19.58
C ILE A 188 -13.30 -14.47 20.00
N ASP A 189 -13.10 -14.65 21.31
CA ASP A 189 -11.92 -15.35 21.84
C ASP A 189 -11.92 -16.80 21.37
N ARG A 190 -13.10 -17.44 21.32
CA ARG A 190 -13.28 -18.78 20.76
C ARG A 190 -12.90 -18.82 19.27
N LEU A 191 -13.45 -17.91 18.45
CA LEU A 191 -13.15 -17.83 17.01
C LEU A 191 -11.66 -17.56 16.74
N ILE A 192 -11.02 -16.74 17.55
CA ILE A 192 -9.57 -16.50 17.49
C ILE A 192 -8.83 -17.81 17.75
N GLY A 193 -9.15 -18.51 18.83
CA GLY A 193 -8.52 -19.79 19.16
C GLY A 193 -8.73 -20.88 18.11
N GLU A 194 -9.96 -21.02 17.61
CA GLU A 194 -10.30 -21.96 16.53
C GLU A 194 -9.57 -21.62 15.23
N THR A 195 -9.48 -20.33 14.87
CA THR A 195 -8.73 -19.87 13.68
C THR A 195 -7.24 -20.16 13.82
N GLU A 196 -6.64 -19.89 14.99
CA GLU A 196 -5.24 -20.24 15.26
C GLU A 196 -5.00 -21.76 15.15
N ALA A 197 -5.90 -22.58 15.67
CA ALA A 197 -5.79 -24.03 15.63
C ALA A 197 -5.89 -24.58 14.21
N VAL A 198 -6.91 -24.16 13.45
CA VAL A 198 -7.12 -24.57 12.05
C VAL A 198 -5.94 -24.13 11.17
N PHE A 199 -5.51 -22.88 11.28
CA PHE A 199 -4.39 -22.36 10.50
C PHE A 199 -3.08 -23.11 10.78
N THR A 200 -2.82 -23.39 12.06
CA THR A 200 -1.61 -24.14 12.47
C THR A 200 -1.63 -25.56 11.96
N ARG A 201 -2.75 -26.28 12.16
CA ARG A 201 -2.85 -27.69 11.80
C ARG A 201 -2.88 -27.91 10.29
N ASP A 202 -3.73 -27.15 9.60
CA ASP A 202 -4.13 -27.48 8.22
C ASP A 202 -3.33 -26.69 7.17
N LEU A 203 -2.88 -25.46 7.49
CA LEU A 203 -2.18 -24.60 6.55
C LEU A 203 -0.66 -24.51 6.78
N GLU A 204 -0.19 -24.66 8.03
CA GLU A 204 1.23 -24.60 8.37
C GLU A 204 1.75 -25.93 8.93
N HIS A 205 1.05 -27.06 8.66
CA HIS A 205 1.50 -28.43 8.95
C HIS A 205 1.94 -28.65 10.41
N GLY A 206 1.28 -28.00 11.39
CA GLY A 206 1.56 -28.10 12.82
C GLY A 206 2.64 -27.13 13.34
N ASP A 207 3.28 -26.34 12.47
CA ASP A 207 4.25 -25.33 12.90
C ASP A 207 3.55 -24.08 13.45
N ARG A 208 3.36 -24.05 14.79
CA ARG A 208 2.71 -22.94 15.49
C ARG A 208 3.51 -21.62 15.38
N GLN A 209 4.83 -21.67 15.37
CA GLN A 209 5.64 -20.44 15.26
C GLN A 209 5.43 -19.76 13.91
N ARG A 210 5.43 -20.57 12.84
CA ARG A 210 5.19 -20.07 11.48
C ARG A 210 3.75 -19.59 11.31
N ALA A 211 2.77 -20.30 11.87
CA ALA A 211 1.37 -19.90 11.86
C ALA A 211 1.16 -18.55 12.56
N MET A 212 1.66 -18.40 13.78
CA MET A 212 1.52 -17.14 14.53
C MET A 212 2.31 -16.00 13.90
N LYS A 213 3.44 -16.27 13.26
CA LYS A 213 4.19 -15.26 12.50
C LYS A 213 3.36 -14.69 11.34
N ARG A 214 2.49 -15.48 10.74
CA ARG A 214 1.61 -15.03 9.64
C ARG A 214 0.31 -14.40 10.12
N LEU A 215 -0.31 -14.96 11.14
CA LEU A 215 -1.60 -14.49 11.66
C LEU A 215 -1.46 -13.19 12.46
N ARG A 216 -0.48 -13.11 13.37
CA ARG A 216 -0.30 -11.94 14.23
C ARG A 216 0.37 -10.82 13.46
N VAL A 217 -0.45 -9.98 12.87
CA VAL A 217 -0.02 -8.72 12.27
C VAL A 217 0.18 -7.70 13.39
N PRO A 218 1.35 -7.01 13.47
CA PRO A 218 1.51 -5.92 14.42
C PRO A 218 0.42 -4.86 14.21
N PRO A 219 -0.09 -4.22 15.26
CA PRO A 219 -1.05 -3.15 15.12
C PRO A 219 -0.45 -2.04 14.23
N LEU A 220 -1.22 -1.57 13.22
CA LEU A 220 -0.82 -0.52 12.28
C LEU A 220 -0.42 0.80 12.97
N GLY A 221 -0.69 0.93 14.27
CA GLY A 221 -0.40 2.09 15.11
C GLY A 221 0.85 1.98 15.99
N GLU A 222 1.82 1.10 15.70
CA GLU A 222 3.08 1.09 16.47
C GLU A 222 3.74 2.46 16.46
N GLN A 223 4.03 2.99 17.65
CA GLN A 223 4.78 4.23 17.81
C GLN A 223 6.20 4.02 17.29
N LEU A 224 6.51 4.74 16.21
CA LEU A 224 7.85 4.75 15.66
C LEU A 224 8.84 5.33 16.68
N SER A 225 10.03 4.74 16.76
CA SER A 225 11.08 5.23 17.66
C SER A 225 11.43 6.70 17.35
N PRO A 226 11.50 7.59 18.35
CA PRO A 226 11.92 8.98 18.16
C PRO A 226 13.25 9.12 17.43
N TRP A 227 14.13 8.13 17.56
CA TRP A 227 15.41 8.07 16.86
C TRP A 227 15.26 7.95 15.33
N ILE A 228 14.27 7.20 14.86
CA ILE A 228 14.00 7.08 13.42
C ILE A 228 13.49 8.42 12.89
N THR A 229 12.58 9.07 13.60
CA THR A 229 12.07 10.41 13.23
C THR A 229 13.19 11.45 13.18
N PHE A 230 14.11 11.43 14.14
CA PHE A 230 15.30 12.30 14.13
C PHE A 230 16.16 12.07 12.89
N LYS A 231 16.47 10.80 12.54
CA LYS A 231 17.26 10.47 11.35
C LYS A 231 16.58 10.90 10.06
N VAL A 232 15.27 10.68 9.93
CA VAL A 232 14.50 11.15 8.78
C VAL A 232 14.63 12.66 8.63
N GLY A 233 14.45 13.42 9.70
CA GLY A 233 14.59 14.88 9.68
C GLY A 233 16.00 15.32 9.28
N LEU A 234 17.03 14.70 9.86
CA LEU A 234 18.43 15.00 9.59
C LEU A 234 18.79 14.74 8.11
N PHE A 235 18.49 13.54 7.60
CA PHE A 235 18.84 13.17 6.22
C PHE A 235 18.01 13.93 5.18
N SER A 236 16.71 14.14 5.44
CA SER A 236 15.87 14.93 4.54
C SER A 236 16.30 16.38 4.49
N GLY A 237 16.66 16.97 5.65
CA GLY A 237 17.21 18.33 5.70
C GLY A 237 18.53 18.45 4.96
N ALA A 238 19.46 17.52 5.16
CA ALA A 238 20.74 17.48 4.45
C ALA A 238 20.53 17.34 2.92
N PHE A 239 19.62 16.46 2.50
CA PHE A 239 19.27 16.29 1.07
C PHE A 239 18.74 17.59 0.46
N VAL A 240 17.82 18.29 1.14
CA VAL A 240 17.24 19.56 0.63
C VAL A 240 18.34 20.63 0.50
N VAL A 241 19.21 20.79 1.48
CA VAL A 241 20.31 21.75 1.42
C VAL A 241 21.27 21.45 0.27
N LEU A 242 21.65 20.18 0.11
CA LEU A 242 22.52 19.75 -1.01
C LEU A 242 21.83 19.88 -2.37
N LEU A 243 20.51 19.64 -2.43
CA LEU A 243 19.75 19.84 -3.67
C LEU A 243 19.73 21.32 -4.08
N VAL A 244 19.56 22.24 -3.13
CA VAL A 244 19.69 23.68 -3.38
C VAL A 244 21.11 24.02 -3.89
N ALA A 245 22.15 23.44 -3.27
CA ALA A 245 23.53 23.62 -3.73
C ALA A 245 23.74 23.14 -5.16
N VAL A 246 23.16 21.98 -5.55
CA VAL A 246 23.19 21.47 -6.93
C VAL A 246 22.53 22.44 -7.90
N VAL A 247 21.33 22.96 -7.57
CA VAL A 247 20.61 23.92 -8.42
C VAL A 247 21.40 25.22 -8.61
N LEU A 248 21.93 25.78 -7.54
CA LEU A 248 22.75 26.98 -7.59
C LEU A 248 24.04 26.75 -8.38
N SER A 249 24.73 25.63 -8.13
CA SER A 249 25.96 25.27 -8.88
C SER A 249 25.70 25.07 -10.36
N GLY A 250 24.57 24.46 -10.74
CA GLY A 250 24.14 24.31 -12.13
C GLY A 250 23.84 25.63 -12.80
N ALA A 251 23.21 26.58 -12.09
CA ALA A 251 22.96 27.93 -12.60
C ALA A 251 24.24 28.73 -12.83
N TYR A 252 25.23 28.56 -11.95
CA TYR A 252 26.55 29.24 -12.11
C TYR A 252 27.42 28.62 -13.19
N ASN A 253 27.35 27.32 -13.46
CA ASN A 253 28.15 26.61 -14.44
C ASN A 253 27.44 26.44 -15.79
N ASN A 254 26.67 27.43 -16.23
CA ASN A 254 25.81 27.34 -17.41
C ASN A 254 26.58 27.22 -18.76
N ASP A 255 27.89 27.47 -18.78
CA ASP A 255 28.73 27.43 -20.00
C ASP A 255 29.21 26.02 -20.38
N ARG A 256 28.82 24.96 -19.65
CA ARG A 256 29.22 23.59 -19.96
C ARG A 256 28.44 23.01 -21.15
N SER A 257 29.17 22.54 -22.16
CA SER A 257 28.61 21.84 -23.32
C SER A 257 27.96 20.48 -22.98
N ASP A 258 28.27 19.93 -21.80
CA ASP A 258 27.94 18.56 -21.40
C ASP A 258 26.60 18.44 -20.64
N TRP A 259 25.84 19.54 -20.53
CA TRP A 259 24.61 19.61 -19.73
C TRP A 259 23.56 18.55 -20.12
N ARG A 260 23.40 18.29 -21.42
CA ARG A 260 22.45 17.29 -21.92
C ARG A 260 22.83 15.87 -21.50
N VAL A 261 24.12 15.58 -21.49
CA VAL A 261 24.66 14.27 -21.05
C VAL A 261 24.48 14.11 -19.54
N LEU A 262 24.84 15.13 -18.76
CA LEU A 262 24.63 15.17 -17.32
C LEU A 262 23.18 14.86 -16.97
N CYS A 263 22.22 15.59 -17.54
CA CYS A 263 20.79 15.37 -17.26
C CYS A 263 20.37 13.93 -17.55
N ARG A 264 20.84 13.30 -18.62
CA ARG A 264 20.46 11.92 -18.97
C ARG A 264 21.10 10.87 -18.08
N LEU A 265 22.34 11.09 -17.65
CA LEU A 265 23.03 10.16 -16.74
C LEU A 265 22.47 10.19 -15.32
N TYR A 266 21.93 11.33 -14.88
CA TYR A 266 21.47 11.51 -13.50
C TYR A 266 19.95 11.50 -13.32
N ARG A 267 19.17 11.70 -14.39
CA ARG A 267 17.70 11.75 -14.30
C ARG A 267 17.10 10.41 -13.86
N GLY A 268 17.59 9.28 -14.39
CA GLY A 268 17.09 7.95 -14.03
C GLY A 268 17.16 7.68 -12.52
N PRO A 269 18.35 7.77 -11.89
CA PRO A 269 18.48 7.65 -10.44
C PRO A 269 17.64 8.66 -9.65
N PHE A 270 17.54 9.90 -10.11
CA PHE A 270 16.70 10.93 -9.47
C PHE A 270 15.22 10.55 -9.47
N LEU A 271 14.68 10.08 -10.61
CA LEU A 271 13.29 9.60 -10.69
C LEU A 271 13.02 8.41 -9.78
N MET A 272 13.99 7.51 -9.59
CA MET A 272 13.89 6.42 -8.62
C MET A 272 13.84 6.93 -7.17
N ILE A 273 14.66 7.91 -6.81
CA ILE A 273 14.65 8.54 -5.49
C ILE A 273 13.29 9.21 -5.25
N GLN A 274 12.79 9.97 -6.24
CA GLN A 274 11.47 10.59 -6.19
C GLN A 274 10.35 9.55 -6.01
N PHE A 275 10.44 8.41 -6.72
CA PHE A 275 9.50 7.30 -6.57
C PHE A 275 9.49 6.77 -5.13
N PHE A 276 10.64 6.59 -4.48
CA PHE A 276 10.70 6.15 -3.09
C PHE A 276 10.12 7.19 -2.12
N PHE A 277 10.32 8.50 -2.34
CA PHE A 277 9.66 9.54 -1.54
C PHE A 277 8.15 9.46 -1.66
N LEU A 278 7.62 9.37 -2.89
CA LEU A 278 6.18 9.23 -3.14
C LEU A 278 5.63 7.94 -2.54
N MET A 279 6.39 6.86 -2.59
CA MET A 279 6.02 5.60 -1.95
C MET A 279 5.93 5.74 -0.43
N GLY A 280 6.84 6.47 0.20
CA GLY A 280 6.75 6.80 1.63
C GLY A 280 5.46 7.56 1.97
N ILE A 281 5.07 8.54 1.15
CA ILE A 281 3.81 9.27 1.29
C ILE A 281 2.60 8.32 1.12
N ASN A 282 2.63 7.44 0.13
CA ASN A 282 1.57 6.46 -0.09
C ASN A 282 1.40 5.51 1.12
N VAL A 283 2.50 4.99 1.67
CA VAL A 283 2.47 4.11 2.85
C VAL A 283 1.91 4.86 4.07
N TYR A 284 2.25 6.14 4.25
CA TYR A 284 1.65 7.00 5.27
C TYR A 284 0.14 7.15 5.04
N GLY A 285 -0.29 7.45 3.80
CA GLY A 285 -1.69 7.57 3.43
C GLY A 285 -2.47 6.27 3.68
N TRP A 286 -1.94 5.12 3.28
CA TRP A 286 -2.58 3.82 3.54
C TRP A 286 -2.72 3.53 5.02
N ARG A 287 -1.66 3.77 5.80
CA ARG A 287 -1.70 3.56 7.25
C ARG A 287 -2.71 4.48 7.93
N SER A 288 -2.73 5.77 7.58
CA SER A 288 -3.65 6.76 8.16
C SER A 288 -5.11 6.48 7.79
N SER A 289 -5.34 5.86 6.63
CA SER A 289 -6.66 5.45 6.15
C SER A 289 -7.06 4.03 6.60
N GLY A 290 -6.26 3.35 7.41
CA GLY A 290 -6.57 1.99 7.88
C GLY A 290 -6.37 0.87 6.85
N VAL A 291 -5.75 1.16 5.69
CA VAL A 291 -5.46 0.16 4.67
C VAL A 291 -4.28 -0.71 5.10
N ASN A 292 -4.51 -2.01 5.26
CA ASN A 292 -3.45 -2.95 5.63
C ASN A 292 -2.58 -3.35 4.42
N HIS A 293 -1.71 -2.43 4.01
CA HIS A 293 -0.79 -2.66 2.90
C HIS A 293 0.19 -3.83 3.15
N VAL A 294 0.54 -4.11 4.40
CA VAL A 294 1.44 -5.22 4.77
C VAL A 294 0.84 -6.55 4.34
N LEU A 295 -0.45 -6.75 4.62
CA LEU A 295 -1.18 -7.95 4.23
C LEU A 295 -1.41 -8.02 2.71
N ILE A 296 -1.83 -6.91 2.11
CA ILE A 296 -2.13 -6.82 0.66
C ILE A 296 -0.89 -7.15 -0.19
N PHE A 297 0.29 -6.64 0.18
CA PHE A 297 1.55 -6.92 -0.50
C PHE A 297 2.23 -8.21 -0.04
N GLU A 298 1.60 -8.97 0.88
CA GLU A 298 2.15 -10.20 1.46
C GLU A 298 3.55 -9.99 2.09
N LEU A 299 3.75 -8.85 2.76
CA LEU A 299 4.99 -8.55 3.46
C LEU A 299 5.06 -9.29 4.80
N ASP A 300 6.27 -9.49 5.32
CA ASP A 300 6.44 -10.00 6.69
C ASP A 300 6.05 -8.90 7.70
N PRO A 301 5.02 -9.12 8.52
CA PRO A 301 4.55 -8.11 9.47
C PRO A 301 5.60 -7.62 10.46
N ARG A 302 6.64 -8.42 10.72
CA ARG A 302 7.70 -8.07 11.68
C ARG A 302 8.81 -7.21 11.09
N ASN A 303 9.01 -7.29 9.77
CA ASN A 303 10.17 -6.71 9.09
C ASN A 303 9.78 -5.81 7.91
N HIS A 304 8.52 -5.35 7.86
CA HIS A 304 8.09 -4.41 6.84
C HIS A 304 8.70 -3.00 7.07
N LEU A 305 8.87 -2.27 6.00
CA LEU A 305 9.32 -0.89 6.06
C LEU A 305 8.14 0.04 6.38
N SER A 306 8.28 0.84 7.43
CA SER A 306 7.37 1.96 7.67
C SER A 306 7.66 3.10 6.68
N GLU A 307 6.70 4.05 6.55
CA GLU A 307 6.88 5.26 5.73
C GLU A 307 8.16 6.02 6.09
N GLN A 308 8.49 6.11 7.38
CA GLN A 308 9.70 6.80 7.84
C GLN A 308 10.97 6.10 7.37
N HIS A 309 11.00 4.75 7.38
CA HIS A 309 12.14 4.01 6.86
C HIS A 309 12.33 4.19 5.35
N ILE A 310 11.23 4.28 4.59
CA ILE A 310 11.30 4.50 3.15
C ILE A 310 11.81 5.91 2.84
N ILE A 311 11.32 6.93 3.56
CA ILE A 311 11.76 8.32 3.41
C ILE A 311 13.23 8.49 3.87
N GLU A 312 13.64 7.85 4.98
CA GLU A 312 15.04 7.80 5.41
C GLU A 312 15.95 7.29 4.29
N MET A 313 15.59 6.16 3.70
CA MET A 313 16.34 5.52 2.62
C MET A 313 16.39 6.39 1.37
N ALA A 314 15.25 6.97 0.95
CA ALA A 314 15.17 7.90 -0.17
C ALA A 314 16.05 9.13 0.05
N SER A 315 16.08 9.68 1.27
CA SER A 315 16.91 10.83 1.64
C SER A 315 18.39 10.51 1.58
N ILE A 316 18.82 9.33 2.07
CA ILE A 316 20.21 8.88 1.98
C ILE A 316 20.63 8.74 0.51
N PHE A 317 19.81 8.10 -0.32
CA PHE A 317 20.10 8.01 -1.77
C PHE A 317 20.11 9.38 -2.44
N GLY A 318 19.24 10.30 -2.00
CA GLY A 318 19.23 11.68 -2.45
C GLY A 318 20.53 12.41 -2.11
N ILE A 319 21.07 12.24 -0.92
CA ILE A 319 22.38 12.80 -0.52
C ILE A 319 23.49 12.22 -1.40
N VAL A 320 23.54 10.91 -1.61
CA VAL A 320 24.56 10.28 -2.46
C VAL A 320 24.46 10.78 -3.89
N TRP A 321 23.23 10.92 -4.41
CA TRP A 321 22.98 11.47 -5.75
C TRP A 321 23.43 12.92 -5.87
N THR A 322 23.09 13.80 -4.92
CA THR A 322 23.48 15.21 -4.93
C THR A 322 25.00 15.40 -4.83
N LEU A 323 25.66 14.61 -3.98
CA LEU A 323 27.12 14.61 -3.87
C LEU A 323 27.79 14.14 -5.17
N SER A 324 27.24 13.14 -5.83
CA SER A 324 27.74 12.68 -7.14
C SER A 324 27.57 13.75 -8.23
N VAL A 325 26.43 14.46 -8.26
CA VAL A 325 26.21 15.58 -9.19
C VAL A 325 27.18 16.73 -8.91
N LEU A 326 27.38 17.12 -7.65
CA LEU A 326 28.37 18.15 -7.28
C LEU A 326 29.79 17.71 -7.66
N GLY A 327 30.16 16.45 -7.41
CA GLY A 327 31.43 15.89 -7.85
C GLY A 327 31.62 15.93 -9.35
N PHE A 328 30.55 15.75 -10.14
CA PHE A 328 30.58 15.96 -11.59
C PHE A 328 30.79 17.43 -11.96
N LEU A 329 30.03 18.34 -11.35
CA LEU A 329 30.10 19.78 -11.64
C LEU A 329 31.46 20.40 -11.30
N TYR A 330 32.05 19.95 -10.19
CA TYR A 330 33.37 20.43 -9.72
C TYR A 330 34.53 19.47 -10.00
N SER A 331 34.38 18.62 -11.01
CA SER A 331 35.37 17.59 -11.39
C SER A 331 36.76 18.18 -11.70
N ASP A 332 36.84 19.36 -12.31
CA ASP A 332 38.07 20.02 -12.64
C ASP A 332 38.88 20.40 -11.39
N ASN A 333 38.18 20.82 -10.31
CA ASN A 333 38.81 21.13 -9.02
C ASN A 333 39.26 19.87 -8.28
N LEU A 334 38.59 18.74 -8.52
CA LEU A 334 38.91 17.45 -7.92
C LEU A 334 39.99 16.68 -8.67
N GLY A 335 40.37 17.12 -9.88
CA GLY A 335 41.33 16.43 -10.73
C GLY A 335 40.87 15.02 -11.20
N VAL A 336 39.57 14.77 -11.21
CA VAL A 336 38.96 13.47 -11.57
C VAL A 336 38.08 13.69 -12.80
N SER A 337 38.06 12.73 -13.74
CA SER A 337 37.14 12.80 -14.87
C SER A 337 35.69 12.90 -14.41
N PRO A 338 34.88 13.83 -14.93
CA PRO A 338 33.47 14.01 -14.53
C PRO A 338 32.63 12.74 -14.72
N PHE A 339 32.95 11.96 -15.77
CA PHE A 339 32.19 10.73 -16.09
C PHE A 339 32.45 9.53 -15.18
N VAL A 340 33.39 9.63 -14.24
CA VAL A 340 33.57 8.62 -13.18
C VAL A 340 32.44 8.68 -12.13
N GLN A 341 31.93 9.88 -11.85
CA GLN A 341 30.93 10.09 -10.79
C GLN A 341 29.61 9.33 -11.05
N PRO A 342 28.99 9.37 -12.26
CA PRO A 342 27.79 8.56 -12.52
C PRO A 342 28.05 7.06 -12.38
N VAL A 343 29.22 6.56 -12.79
CA VAL A 343 29.57 5.13 -12.65
C VAL A 343 29.62 4.73 -11.18
N LEU A 344 30.26 5.53 -10.34
CA LEU A 344 30.32 5.28 -8.90
C LEU A 344 28.93 5.31 -8.27
N LEU A 345 28.06 6.23 -8.68
CA LEU A 345 26.67 6.29 -8.22
C LEU A 345 25.92 4.99 -8.58
N TYR A 346 25.92 4.61 -9.85
CA TYR A 346 25.21 3.39 -10.29
C TYR A 346 25.83 2.13 -9.66
N ALA A 347 27.14 2.02 -9.56
CA ALA A 347 27.82 0.91 -8.90
C ALA A 347 27.45 0.82 -7.42
N GLY A 348 27.38 1.95 -6.71
CA GLY A 348 26.95 1.99 -5.31
C GLY A 348 25.49 1.57 -5.13
N LEU A 349 24.58 2.05 -5.98
CA LEU A 349 23.16 1.65 -5.93
C LEU A 349 22.98 0.16 -6.25
N MET A 350 23.71 -0.39 -7.22
CA MET A 350 23.67 -1.81 -7.56
C MET A 350 24.31 -2.66 -6.45
N ALA A 351 25.43 -2.23 -5.88
CA ALA A 351 26.06 -2.91 -4.74
C ALA A 351 25.11 -2.94 -3.52
N PHE A 352 24.36 -1.87 -3.27
CA PHE A 352 23.31 -1.87 -2.23
C PHE A 352 22.20 -2.88 -2.56
N LEU A 353 21.65 -2.83 -3.78
CA LEU A 353 20.50 -3.65 -4.17
C LEU A 353 20.84 -5.15 -4.15
N PHE A 354 21.98 -5.53 -4.72
CA PHE A 354 22.40 -6.93 -4.86
C PHE A 354 23.26 -7.44 -3.69
N ASN A 355 23.44 -6.64 -2.65
CA ASN A 355 24.22 -7.08 -1.47
C ASN A 355 23.62 -8.35 -0.85
N PRO A 356 24.33 -9.48 -0.83
CA PRO A 356 23.83 -10.75 -0.31
C PRO A 356 23.79 -10.83 1.22
N THR A 357 24.42 -9.88 1.91
CA THR A 357 24.49 -9.90 3.36
C THR A 357 23.14 -9.55 4.01
N LYS A 358 22.89 -10.10 5.21
CA LYS A 358 21.69 -9.82 5.99
C LYS A 358 21.74 -8.44 6.70
N THR A 359 22.31 -7.44 6.03
CA THR A 359 22.42 -6.06 6.51
C THR A 359 21.59 -5.12 5.64
N LEU A 360 21.49 -3.85 6.01
CA LEU A 360 20.89 -2.78 5.20
C LEU A 360 19.50 -3.15 4.64
N ARG A 361 18.56 -3.49 5.53
CA ARG A 361 17.17 -3.81 5.14
C ARG A 361 17.07 -4.98 4.15
N HIS A 362 17.83 -6.05 4.35
CA HIS A 362 17.96 -7.16 3.40
C HIS A 362 16.61 -7.79 3.01
N GLU A 363 15.65 -7.93 3.93
CA GLU A 363 14.34 -8.54 3.62
C GLU A 363 13.55 -7.73 2.58
N ALA A 364 13.54 -6.40 2.72
CA ALA A 364 12.89 -5.52 1.75
C ALA A 364 13.59 -5.56 0.37
N ARG A 365 14.93 -5.59 0.34
CA ARG A 365 15.70 -5.73 -0.91
C ARG A 365 15.41 -7.05 -1.61
N PHE A 366 15.47 -8.17 -0.87
CA PHE A 366 15.16 -9.48 -1.43
C PHE A 366 13.71 -9.63 -1.87
N TRP A 367 12.77 -9.00 -1.14
CA TRP A 367 11.38 -8.92 -1.57
C TRP A 367 11.26 -8.17 -2.90
N ALA A 368 11.87 -6.99 -3.01
CA ALA A 368 11.86 -6.18 -4.23
C ALA A 368 12.50 -6.94 -5.42
N LEU A 369 13.67 -7.55 -5.22
CA LEU A 369 14.33 -8.36 -6.25
C LEU A 369 13.49 -9.56 -6.69
N ARG A 370 12.79 -10.23 -5.76
CA ARG A 370 11.89 -11.34 -6.08
C ARG A 370 10.68 -10.88 -6.90
N VAL A 371 10.05 -9.76 -6.52
CA VAL A 371 8.92 -9.19 -7.26
C VAL A 371 9.38 -8.75 -8.65
N MET A 372 10.50 -8.02 -8.75
CA MET A 372 11.08 -7.62 -10.04
C MET A 372 11.40 -8.84 -10.91
N GLY A 373 12.00 -9.88 -10.37
CA GLY A 373 12.27 -11.13 -11.10
C GLY A 373 11.01 -11.76 -11.67
N ARG A 374 9.91 -11.81 -10.90
CA ARG A 374 8.62 -12.30 -11.39
C ARG A 374 8.02 -11.42 -12.49
N ILE A 375 8.17 -10.09 -12.39
CA ILE A 375 7.72 -9.13 -13.41
C ILE A 375 8.49 -9.36 -14.72
N PHE A 376 9.82 -9.43 -14.66
CA PHE A 376 10.65 -9.66 -15.85
C PHE A 376 10.38 -11.03 -16.50
N CYS A 377 10.07 -12.04 -15.70
CA CYS A 377 9.75 -13.38 -16.16
C CYS A 377 8.24 -13.62 -16.38
N ALA A 378 7.43 -12.59 -16.47
CA ALA A 378 6.05 -12.75 -16.94
C ALA A 378 6.06 -13.22 -18.41
N PRO A 379 5.19 -14.15 -18.83
CA PRO A 379 4.02 -14.74 -18.17
C PRO A 379 4.24 -16.10 -17.48
N PHE A 380 5.47 -16.48 -17.16
CA PHE A 380 5.77 -17.83 -16.64
C PHE A 380 5.33 -18.03 -15.19
N PHE A 381 5.21 -16.97 -14.40
CA PHE A 381 4.82 -17.01 -13.00
C PHE A 381 3.39 -16.53 -12.79
N TYR A 382 2.78 -17.00 -11.70
CA TYR A 382 1.51 -16.45 -11.22
C TYR A 382 1.67 -14.98 -10.84
N VAL A 383 0.63 -14.19 -11.17
CA VAL A 383 0.63 -12.74 -10.94
C VAL A 383 -0.13 -12.43 -9.65
N GLY A 384 0.60 -12.13 -8.58
CA GLY A 384 0.06 -11.64 -7.32
C GLY A 384 -0.21 -10.13 -7.35
N PHE A 385 -0.80 -9.59 -6.27
CA PHE A 385 -1.10 -8.16 -6.17
C PHE A 385 0.19 -7.30 -6.30
N ALA A 386 1.24 -7.64 -5.55
CA ALA A 386 2.51 -6.92 -5.60
C ALA A 386 3.12 -6.87 -7.00
N ASP A 387 3.01 -7.98 -7.76
CA ASP A 387 3.60 -8.10 -9.09
C ASP A 387 2.90 -7.16 -10.08
N PHE A 388 1.56 -7.13 -10.09
CA PHE A 388 0.85 -6.26 -11.03
C PHE A 388 0.95 -4.80 -10.62
N TRP A 389 0.86 -4.49 -9.32
CA TRP A 389 0.93 -3.13 -8.83
C TRP A 389 2.30 -2.50 -9.15
N LEU A 390 3.40 -3.21 -8.85
CA LEU A 390 4.73 -2.71 -9.15
C LEU A 390 4.98 -2.59 -10.66
N ALA A 391 4.52 -3.56 -11.46
CA ALA A 391 4.62 -3.48 -12.91
C ALA A 391 3.86 -2.28 -13.50
N ASP A 392 2.74 -1.91 -12.87
CA ASP A 392 2.00 -0.70 -13.25
C ASP A 392 2.78 0.59 -12.95
N GLN A 393 3.43 0.66 -11.77
CA GLN A 393 4.32 1.78 -11.45
C GLN A 393 5.49 1.91 -12.45
N LEU A 394 6.01 0.77 -12.95
CA LEU A 394 7.09 0.79 -13.94
C LEU A 394 6.69 1.44 -15.27
N ASN A 395 5.40 1.47 -15.63
CA ASN A 395 4.95 2.24 -16.80
C ASN A 395 5.21 3.74 -16.64
N SER A 396 4.99 4.28 -15.45
CA SER A 396 5.31 5.67 -15.13
C SER A 396 6.82 5.94 -15.09
N LEU A 397 7.62 4.89 -14.90
CA LEU A 397 9.08 4.94 -14.82
C LEU A 397 9.77 4.55 -16.14
N GLN A 398 9.07 4.54 -17.28
CA GLN A 398 9.63 4.23 -18.61
C GLN A 398 10.92 5.02 -18.89
N THR A 399 10.97 6.30 -18.50
CA THR A 399 12.14 7.16 -18.66
C THR A 399 13.38 6.61 -17.94
N VAL A 400 13.22 5.94 -16.80
CA VAL A 400 14.33 5.31 -16.05
C VAL A 400 14.97 4.20 -16.88
N PHE A 401 14.18 3.38 -17.56
CA PHE A 401 14.68 2.33 -18.46
C PHE A 401 15.44 2.91 -19.66
N LEU A 402 14.92 4.01 -20.23
CA LEU A 402 15.57 4.70 -21.35
C LEU A 402 16.88 5.38 -20.91
N ASP A 403 16.95 5.92 -19.71
CA ASP A 403 18.17 6.54 -19.17
C ASP A 403 19.21 5.46 -18.77
N LEU A 404 18.75 4.30 -18.28
CA LEU A 404 19.64 3.16 -18.05
C LEU A 404 20.21 2.62 -19.37
N GLN A 405 19.40 2.52 -20.42
CA GLN A 405 19.87 2.15 -21.77
C GLN A 405 20.88 3.17 -22.28
N TYR A 406 20.63 4.46 -22.09
CA TYR A 406 21.55 5.53 -22.45
C TYR A 406 22.86 5.40 -21.66
N PHE A 407 22.81 5.17 -20.36
CA PHE A 407 23.99 4.95 -19.51
C PHE A 407 24.85 3.79 -20.04
N VAL A 408 24.26 2.63 -20.30
CA VAL A 408 24.98 1.47 -20.83
C VAL A 408 25.59 1.77 -22.19
N CYS A 409 24.83 2.38 -23.11
CA CYS A 409 25.31 2.76 -24.44
C CYS A 409 26.47 3.75 -24.35
N PHE A 410 26.34 4.81 -23.55
CA PHE A 410 27.34 5.83 -23.35
C PHE A 410 28.70 5.26 -22.91
N TYR A 411 28.71 4.40 -21.89
CA TYR A 411 29.94 3.81 -21.37
C TYR A 411 30.52 2.67 -22.22
N THR A 412 29.71 2.01 -23.03
CA THR A 412 30.19 0.97 -23.95
C THR A 412 30.81 1.57 -25.24
N LYS A 413 30.29 2.71 -25.71
CA LYS A 413 30.76 3.39 -26.90
C LYS A 413 31.94 4.35 -26.63
N ASN A 414 31.94 4.98 -25.45
CA ASN A 414 32.90 6.02 -25.10
C ASN A 414 34.01 5.46 -24.19
N SER A 415 34.98 4.75 -24.80
CA SER A 415 36.06 4.07 -24.06
C SER A 415 37.07 5.02 -23.37
N SER A 416 37.17 6.29 -23.81
CA SER A 416 38.13 7.23 -23.25
C SER A 416 37.67 7.98 -22.01
N TRP A 417 36.36 7.99 -21.70
CA TRP A 417 35.74 8.68 -20.55
C TRP A 417 36.08 10.17 -20.38
N THR A 418 36.69 10.77 -21.43
CA THR A 418 37.24 12.12 -21.37
C THR A 418 36.61 13.09 -22.36
N ARG A 419 35.93 12.62 -23.41
CA ARG A 419 35.33 13.45 -24.45
C ARG A 419 33.92 12.99 -24.81
N VAL A 420 33.03 13.96 -25.04
CA VAL A 420 31.59 13.78 -25.34
C VAL A 420 31.33 13.59 -26.85
N THR A 421 32.30 13.16 -27.63
CA THR A 421 32.22 13.14 -29.09
C THR A 421 31.09 12.30 -29.67
N ASP A 422 30.59 11.29 -28.94
CA ASP A 422 29.59 10.35 -29.46
C ASP A 422 28.31 10.24 -28.60
N ALA A 423 28.08 11.21 -27.72
CA ALA A 423 26.91 11.21 -26.83
C ALA A 423 25.56 11.20 -27.58
N GLU A 424 25.52 11.82 -28.77
CA GLU A 424 24.33 11.86 -29.62
C GLU A 424 24.05 10.53 -30.31
N VAL A 425 25.06 9.70 -30.56
CA VAL A 425 24.92 8.39 -31.22
C VAL A 425 24.01 7.47 -30.41
N CYS A 426 24.05 7.54 -29.06
CA CYS A 426 23.20 6.76 -28.20
C CYS A 426 21.73 7.23 -28.16
N ILE A 427 21.45 8.41 -28.74
CA ILE A 427 20.13 9.02 -28.83
C ILE A 427 19.56 8.83 -30.23
N LEU A 428 20.43 8.86 -31.24
CA LEU A 428 20.05 8.75 -32.65
C LEU A 428 19.42 7.39 -32.94
N HIS A 429 18.50 7.37 -33.90
CA HIS A 429 17.66 6.25 -34.27
C HIS A 429 18.40 5.04 -34.85
N GLU A 430 19.68 5.15 -35.14
CA GLU A 430 20.53 4.06 -35.63
C GLU A 430 20.71 2.93 -34.60
N HIS A 431 20.43 3.20 -33.30
CA HIS A 431 20.45 2.16 -32.27
C HIS A 431 19.04 1.63 -32.04
N SER A 432 18.71 0.52 -32.72
CA SER A 432 17.41 -0.18 -32.70
C SER A 432 16.93 -0.68 -31.33
N MET A 433 17.76 -0.60 -30.30
CA MET A 433 17.39 -1.08 -28.93
C MET A 433 16.45 -0.13 -28.17
N ARG A 434 16.46 1.17 -28.49
CA ARG A 434 15.67 2.18 -27.76
C ARG A 434 14.15 1.94 -27.79
N PRO A 435 13.52 1.65 -28.95
CA PRO A 435 12.09 1.31 -28.98
C PRO A 435 11.74 0.04 -28.17
N PHE A 436 12.61 -0.97 -28.21
CA PHE A 436 12.39 -2.18 -27.42
C PHE A 436 12.39 -1.89 -25.92
N VAL A 437 13.38 -1.10 -25.44
CA VAL A 437 13.44 -0.69 -24.05
C VAL A 437 12.23 0.17 -23.66
N ALA A 438 11.76 1.05 -24.54
CA ALA A 438 10.55 1.84 -24.33
C ALA A 438 9.27 0.98 -24.20
N CYS A 439 9.23 -0.16 -24.86
CA CYS A 439 8.10 -1.08 -24.79
C CYS A 439 8.11 -1.98 -23.54
N LEU A 440 9.26 -2.13 -22.84
CA LEU A 440 9.39 -3.09 -21.73
C LEU A 440 8.34 -2.93 -20.62
N PRO A 441 8.06 -1.74 -20.07
CA PRO A 441 7.06 -1.61 -19.00
C PRO A 441 5.66 -2.03 -19.47
N ALA A 442 5.23 -1.59 -20.65
CA ALA A 442 3.96 -1.99 -21.22
C ALA A 442 3.90 -3.51 -21.52
N TRP A 443 5.03 -4.10 -21.97
CA TRP A 443 5.15 -5.54 -22.17
C TRP A 443 4.96 -6.32 -20.87
N PHE A 444 5.53 -5.90 -19.75
CA PHE A 444 5.34 -6.57 -18.48
C PHE A 444 3.87 -6.67 -18.11
N ARG A 445 3.14 -5.56 -18.22
CA ARG A 445 1.71 -5.52 -17.92
C ARG A 445 0.88 -6.33 -18.91
N PHE A 446 1.16 -6.20 -20.20
CA PHE A 446 0.53 -6.99 -21.24
C PHE A 446 0.68 -8.50 -20.99
N ALA A 447 1.90 -8.96 -20.73
CA ALA A 447 2.18 -10.36 -20.45
C ALA A 447 1.50 -10.86 -19.17
N GLN A 448 1.44 -10.04 -18.12
CA GLN A 448 0.71 -10.34 -16.88
C GLN A 448 -0.80 -10.46 -17.12
N CYS A 449 -1.38 -9.60 -17.93
CA CYS A 449 -2.81 -9.68 -18.29
C CYS A 449 -3.13 -10.97 -19.05
N LEU A 450 -2.29 -11.37 -20.02
CA LEU A 450 -2.44 -12.63 -20.73
C LEU A 450 -2.28 -13.83 -19.79
N ARG A 451 -1.36 -13.77 -18.84
CA ARG A 451 -1.21 -14.81 -17.82
C ARG A 451 -2.45 -14.93 -16.94
N ARG A 452 -3.03 -13.81 -16.50
CA ARG A 452 -4.28 -13.83 -15.72
C ARG A 452 -5.44 -14.41 -16.52
N TYR A 453 -5.59 -14.02 -17.80
CA TYR A 453 -6.58 -14.62 -18.69
C TYR A 453 -6.40 -16.14 -18.82
N ARG A 454 -5.17 -16.61 -18.98
CA ARG A 454 -4.88 -18.05 -19.03
C ARG A 454 -5.32 -18.77 -17.76
N ASP A 455 -5.11 -18.15 -16.59
CA ASP A 455 -5.38 -18.73 -15.28
C ASP A 455 -6.87 -18.72 -14.93
N THR A 456 -7.61 -17.64 -15.26
CA THR A 456 -9.03 -17.44 -14.91
C THR A 456 -9.99 -17.84 -16.02
N LYS A 457 -9.57 -17.76 -17.29
CA LYS A 457 -10.39 -17.88 -18.50
C LYS A 457 -11.44 -16.77 -18.69
N GLU A 458 -11.35 -15.70 -17.92
CA GLU A 458 -12.24 -14.53 -18.02
C GLU A 458 -11.68 -13.54 -19.05
N ILE A 459 -12.48 -13.28 -20.10
CA ILE A 459 -12.11 -12.32 -21.16
C ILE A 459 -12.02 -10.91 -20.59
N PHE A 460 -13.08 -10.48 -19.89
CA PHE A 460 -13.11 -9.21 -19.18
C PHE A 460 -12.85 -9.47 -17.68
N PRO A 461 -11.97 -8.70 -17.02
CA PRO A 461 -11.27 -7.50 -17.50
C PRO A 461 -9.92 -7.80 -18.20
N HIS A 462 -9.43 -9.04 -18.24
CA HIS A 462 -8.02 -9.35 -18.51
C HIS A 462 -7.58 -9.03 -19.94
N LEU A 463 -8.32 -9.45 -20.98
CA LEU A 463 -7.96 -9.15 -22.37
C LEU A 463 -8.20 -7.68 -22.72
N ALA A 464 -9.23 -7.06 -22.15
CA ALA A 464 -9.45 -5.62 -22.33
C ALA A 464 -8.30 -4.79 -21.72
N ASN A 465 -7.79 -5.18 -20.55
CA ASN A 465 -6.62 -4.55 -19.96
C ASN A 465 -5.33 -4.84 -20.76
N ALA A 466 -5.17 -6.04 -21.32
CA ALA A 466 -4.07 -6.34 -22.24
C ALA A 466 -4.09 -5.41 -23.46
N SER A 467 -5.27 -5.19 -24.08
CA SER A 467 -5.38 -4.28 -25.22
C SER A 467 -5.05 -2.82 -24.86
N LYS A 468 -5.36 -2.36 -23.63
CA LYS A 468 -4.90 -1.05 -23.12
C LYS A 468 -3.38 -0.93 -23.22
N TYR A 469 -2.62 -1.90 -22.72
CA TYR A 469 -1.15 -1.88 -22.80
C TYR A 469 -0.61 -2.10 -24.23
N ALA A 470 -1.33 -2.85 -25.06
CA ALA A 470 -0.95 -3.03 -26.46
C ALA A 470 -0.97 -1.71 -27.25
N THR A 471 -1.86 -0.76 -26.92
CA THR A 471 -1.88 0.57 -27.58
C THR A 471 -0.57 1.32 -27.42
N SER A 472 0.14 1.13 -26.30
CA SER A 472 1.46 1.75 -26.05
C SER A 472 2.52 1.27 -27.03
N PHE A 473 2.44 0.02 -27.53
CA PHE A 473 3.37 -0.48 -28.54
C PHE A 473 3.22 0.30 -29.86
N PHE A 474 1.98 0.58 -30.27
CA PHE A 474 1.74 1.38 -31.48
C PHE A 474 2.25 2.81 -31.32
N VAL A 475 2.10 3.43 -30.16
CA VAL A 475 2.66 4.76 -29.86
C VAL A 475 4.18 4.75 -30.03
N VAL A 476 4.86 3.76 -29.46
CA VAL A 476 6.33 3.64 -29.56
C VAL A 476 6.77 3.35 -31.00
N ILE A 477 6.11 2.43 -31.70
CA ILE A 477 6.43 2.07 -33.09
C ILE A 477 6.26 3.28 -34.02
N PHE A 478 5.14 3.98 -33.95
CA PHE A 478 4.91 5.13 -34.83
C PHE A 478 5.80 6.33 -34.47
N SER A 479 6.10 6.53 -33.19
CA SER A 479 7.11 7.51 -32.75
C SER A 479 8.48 7.20 -33.36
N TYR A 480 8.89 5.93 -33.30
CA TYR A 480 10.17 5.52 -33.91
C TYR A 480 10.18 5.72 -35.42
N LEU A 481 9.13 5.27 -36.14
CA LEU A 481 9.01 5.43 -37.59
C LEU A 481 8.99 6.91 -38.01
N HIS A 482 8.25 7.75 -37.25
CA HIS A 482 8.22 9.19 -37.48
C HIS A 482 9.62 9.79 -37.44
N LEU A 483 10.43 9.42 -36.48
CA LEU A 483 11.78 9.93 -36.32
C LEU A 483 12.75 9.28 -37.31
N ALA A 484 12.67 7.98 -37.58
CA ALA A 484 13.54 7.28 -38.51
C ALA A 484 13.39 7.79 -39.95
N TYR A 485 12.18 8.19 -40.32
CA TYR A 485 11.89 8.72 -41.67
C TYR A 485 11.85 10.27 -41.72
N ALA A 486 12.22 10.96 -40.62
CA ALA A 486 12.19 12.43 -40.59
C ALA A 486 13.00 13.09 -41.72
N ASN A 487 14.16 12.53 -42.02
CA ASN A 487 15.05 13.07 -43.08
C ASN A 487 14.53 12.90 -44.52
N ARG A 488 13.44 12.11 -44.72
CA ARG A 488 12.82 11.92 -46.06
C ARG A 488 11.80 13.00 -46.41
N TYR A 489 11.40 13.83 -45.43
CA TYR A 489 10.38 14.85 -45.56
C TYR A 489 10.94 16.22 -45.22
N GLN A 490 10.53 17.25 -45.96
CA GLN A 490 11.01 18.63 -45.73
C GLN A 490 10.45 19.22 -44.42
N THR A 491 9.25 18.80 -44.05
CA THR A 491 8.58 19.27 -42.84
C THR A 491 7.98 18.10 -42.07
N THR A 492 7.84 18.22 -40.73
CA THR A 492 7.20 17.23 -39.88
C THR A 492 5.77 16.89 -40.33
N THR A 493 5.06 17.89 -40.86
CA THR A 493 3.68 17.74 -41.32
C THR A 493 3.53 16.95 -42.62
N GLN A 494 4.59 16.77 -43.41
CA GLN A 494 4.56 15.91 -44.59
C GLN A 494 4.81 14.44 -44.28
N ASN A 495 5.24 14.12 -43.06
CA ASN A 495 5.53 12.76 -42.62
C ASN A 495 4.24 12.06 -42.18
N PRO A 496 3.73 11.02 -42.87
CA PRO A 496 2.49 10.34 -42.50
C PRO A 496 2.61 9.64 -41.15
N TYR A 497 3.78 9.18 -40.75
CA TYR A 497 4.03 8.54 -39.47
C TYR A 497 3.83 9.49 -38.29
N PHE A 498 3.95 10.81 -38.48
CA PHE A 498 3.63 11.82 -37.49
C PHE A 498 2.14 11.75 -37.10
N TYR A 499 1.27 11.73 -38.09
CA TYR A 499 -0.19 11.63 -37.83
C TYR A 499 -0.57 10.31 -37.19
N LEU A 500 0.01 9.18 -37.64
CA LEU A 500 -0.22 7.88 -37.02
C LEU A 500 0.23 7.87 -35.56
N TRP A 501 1.36 8.48 -35.25
CA TRP A 501 1.83 8.64 -33.87
C TRP A 501 0.87 9.48 -33.03
N VAL A 502 0.40 10.61 -33.56
CA VAL A 502 -0.57 11.47 -32.85
C VAL A 502 -1.87 10.72 -32.59
N VAL A 503 -2.43 10.06 -33.60
CA VAL A 503 -3.67 9.26 -33.44
C VAL A 503 -3.48 8.14 -32.43
N ALA A 504 -2.39 7.38 -32.54
CA ALA A 504 -2.09 6.31 -31.58
C ALA A 504 -1.95 6.85 -30.15
N SER A 505 -1.29 8.00 -29.97
CA SER A 505 -1.13 8.66 -28.66
C SER A 505 -2.47 9.09 -28.06
N VAL A 506 -3.34 9.69 -28.87
CA VAL A 506 -4.69 10.09 -28.43
C VAL A 506 -5.51 8.87 -28.03
N VAL A 507 -5.55 7.82 -28.87
CA VAL A 507 -6.28 6.59 -28.58
C VAL A 507 -5.76 5.93 -27.30
N SER A 508 -4.44 5.79 -27.16
CA SER A 508 -3.83 5.20 -25.97
C SER A 508 -4.14 6.00 -24.70
N SER A 509 -4.04 7.33 -24.74
CA SER A 509 -4.35 8.20 -23.61
C SER A 509 -5.83 8.15 -23.23
N CYS A 510 -6.73 8.21 -24.21
CA CYS A 510 -8.18 8.11 -23.95
C CYS A 510 -8.55 6.75 -23.35
N PHE A 511 -7.96 5.67 -23.84
CA PHE A 511 -8.23 4.33 -23.34
C PHE A 511 -7.74 4.19 -21.90
N ALA A 512 -6.49 4.59 -21.60
CA ALA A 512 -5.93 4.55 -20.27
C ALA A 512 -6.77 5.40 -19.29
N TYR A 513 -7.09 6.64 -19.66
CA TYR A 513 -7.92 7.52 -18.83
C TYR A 513 -9.31 6.95 -18.54
N THR A 514 -9.98 6.41 -19.56
CA THR A 514 -11.31 5.81 -19.39
C THR A 514 -11.24 4.57 -18.49
N TRP A 515 -10.19 3.77 -18.63
CA TRP A 515 -9.95 2.60 -17.78
C TRP A 515 -9.78 3.01 -16.33
N ASP A 516 -8.87 3.93 -16.06
CA ASP A 516 -8.55 4.39 -14.70
C ASP A 516 -9.77 5.00 -14.02
N VAL A 517 -10.50 5.90 -14.71
CA VAL A 517 -11.68 6.57 -14.15
C VAL A 517 -12.82 5.60 -13.87
N LYS A 518 -13.15 4.71 -14.82
CA LYS A 518 -14.32 3.82 -14.68
C LYS A 518 -14.05 2.55 -13.90
N LEU A 519 -12.90 1.91 -14.11
CA LEU A 519 -12.62 0.58 -13.56
C LEU A 519 -11.77 0.64 -12.31
N ASP A 520 -10.71 1.45 -12.31
CA ASP A 520 -9.81 1.50 -11.16
C ASP A 520 -10.36 2.42 -10.07
N TRP A 521 -10.87 3.61 -10.42
CA TRP A 521 -11.43 4.55 -9.44
C TRP A 521 -12.93 4.35 -9.20
N GLY A 522 -13.67 3.74 -10.15
CA GLY A 522 -15.11 3.52 -10.04
C GLY A 522 -15.91 4.82 -10.02
N LEU A 523 -15.44 5.83 -10.78
CA LEU A 523 -16.13 7.10 -10.96
C LEU A 523 -17.05 7.07 -12.19
N LEU A 524 -17.94 8.07 -12.28
CA LEU A 524 -18.90 8.23 -13.37
C LEU A 524 -19.88 7.03 -13.52
N GLU A 525 -20.17 6.34 -12.42
CA GLU A 525 -21.25 5.35 -12.42
C GLU A 525 -22.61 6.05 -12.44
N VAL A 526 -23.32 5.90 -13.56
CA VAL A 526 -24.66 6.51 -13.79
C VAL A 526 -25.76 5.57 -13.27
N ARG A 527 -25.59 4.97 -12.10
CA ARG A 527 -26.62 4.12 -11.49
C ARG A 527 -27.57 4.94 -10.61
N LYS A 528 -28.80 4.43 -10.45
CA LYS A 528 -29.84 5.02 -9.58
C LYS A 528 -29.57 4.70 -8.10
N GLY A 529 -28.36 5.00 -7.59
CA GLY A 529 -28.00 4.85 -6.20
C GLY A 529 -28.01 6.20 -5.46
N GLU A 530 -27.88 6.18 -4.14
CA GLU A 530 -27.78 7.37 -3.29
C GLU A 530 -26.55 8.23 -3.64
N ASN A 531 -25.47 7.59 -4.13
CA ASN A 531 -24.20 8.22 -4.47
C ASN A 531 -24.07 8.43 -5.98
N LYS A 532 -24.61 9.54 -6.50
CA LYS A 532 -24.50 9.86 -7.94
C LYS A 532 -23.04 10.00 -8.36
N PHE A 533 -22.66 9.32 -9.44
CA PHE A 533 -21.31 9.29 -10.04
C PHE A 533 -20.20 8.63 -9.21
N LEU A 534 -20.51 8.01 -8.07
CA LEU A 534 -19.57 7.29 -7.23
C LEU A 534 -19.98 5.81 -7.09
N ARG A 535 -19.13 5.00 -6.47
CA ARG A 535 -19.43 3.60 -6.12
C ARG A 535 -20.61 3.53 -5.14
N GLU A 536 -21.34 2.41 -5.13
CA GLU A 536 -22.45 2.20 -4.19
C GLU A 536 -21.99 2.25 -2.72
N GLU A 537 -20.85 1.63 -2.43
CA GLU A 537 -20.23 1.66 -1.11
C GLU A 537 -19.09 2.68 -1.07
N ILE A 538 -19.28 3.73 -0.28
CA ILE A 538 -18.27 4.75 -0.01
C ILE A 538 -17.70 4.51 1.39
N VAL A 539 -16.40 4.20 1.46
CA VAL A 539 -15.69 4.00 2.74
C VAL A 539 -15.50 5.32 3.49
N TYR A 540 -15.37 6.43 2.76
CA TYR A 540 -15.16 7.76 3.33
C TYR A 540 -16.41 8.60 3.19
N SER A 541 -16.79 9.31 4.27
CA SER A 541 -18.01 10.14 4.33
C SER A 541 -17.89 11.50 3.61
N SER A 542 -16.69 11.87 3.20
CA SER A 542 -16.38 13.08 2.41
C SER A 542 -15.36 12.76 1.34
N PRO A 543 -15.48 13.34 0.15
CA PRO A 543 -14.48 13.16 -0.91
C PRO A 543 -13.13 13.75 -0.54
#